data_ab132940700b30227b087a4f1ee8f536
#
_entry.id   ab132940700b30227b087a4f1ee8f536
#
_cell.length_a   1.000
_cell.length_b   1.000
_cell.length_c   1.000
_cell.angle_alpha   90.00
_cell.angle_beta   90.00
_cell.angle_gamma   90.00
#
_symmetry.space_group_name_H-M   'P 1'
#
loop_
_entity.id
_entity.type
_entity.pdbx_description
1 polymer ?
#
loop_
_entity_poly.entity_id
_entity_poly.type
_entity_poly.pdbx_seq_one_letter_code
_entity_poly.pdbx_strand_id
1 'polypeptide(L)'
;MEKPNVYSHILKSTIVFGGMQGFNVLIGLLRNKFVALFIGPAGMGLVALFTSTIKLLGDITNLGLPVSAVRELSKAYEDTDRSVLERLVSVFRRWTLCTALVGMVLCVVLSSFISQLAFSSSRYTWHIVLLSPAVAFATLAAGETALLKATRKIHKLVKSSVYSLIASLVITVPLYYFYGIRGVVPVLVLVALAQAAIVLFYSFREYPWRFRGMFCEGYRFVRLGIAFIAGGVIGSITEFAIRSSLSAMSDVETVGLYNAAYMILVTYAGTVFTSMETDYYPRLSAVPDVGRQFNAVVNRQIEVSVLLLAPLLVAFIVFVPVLLPLLFSSKFLPVLRMLQVAVLSLYARALFLPVEYISLSRKDSFAYITVETLSYVMLFASVVIGYNLGGLFGIGVGMTVANFSELLLVVGFYRARFRYAFSHKVVRIVSVQVLFGVLAYACTWIDNPLGYWASGLILFALSAIFSMRLLRKKSDIIEGLRRRFKR
;
A
#
# COMPACT_ATOMS: atom_id res chain seq x y z
N MET A 1 4.49 -8.35 -42.58
CA MET A 1 4.75 -8.36 -41.15
C MET A 1 3.51 -7.76 -40.48
N GLU A 2 2.67 -8.62 -39.93
CA GLU A 2 1.49 -8.17 -39.16
C GLU A 2 1.94 -7.39 -37.92
N LYS A 3 1.41 -6.16 -37.76
CA LYS A 3 1.64 -5.36 -36.56
C LYS A 3 1.12 -6.18 -35.35
N PRO A 4 1.95 -6.48 -34.35
CA PRO A 4 1.51 -7.22 -33.20
C PRO A 4 0.31 -6.50 -32.58
N ASN A 5 -0.77 -7.26 -32.38
CA ASN A 5 -2.05 -6.75 -31.90
C ASN A 5 -1.84 -6.12 -30.51
N VAL A 6 -1.71 -4.79 -30.46
CA VAL A 6 -1.38 -4.00 -29.25
C VAL A 6 -2.33 -4.37 -28.11
N TYR A 7 -3.60 -4.67 -28.43
CA TYR A 7 -4.60 -5.12 -27.47
C TYR A 7 -4.27 -6.48 -26.84
N SER A 8 -3.76 -7.45 -27.60
CA SER A 8 -3.40 -8.76 -27.04
C SER A 8 -2.18 -8.66 -26.12
N HIS A 9 -1.25 -7.78 -26.44
CA HIS A 9 -0.07 -7.54 -25.60
C HIS A 9 -0.45 -6.84 -24.29
N ILE A 10 -1.33 -5.83 -24.34
CA ILE A 10 -1.85 -5.14 -23.16
C ILE A 10 -2.65 -6.10 -22.28
N LEU A 11 -3.55 -6.89 -22.88
CA LEU A 11 -4.36 -7.87 -22.13
C LEU A 11 -3.49 -8.92 -21.43
N LYS A 12 -2.48 -9.46 -22.14
CA LYS A 12 -1.52 -10.43 -21.61
C LYS A 12 -0.70 -9.85 -20.45
N SER A 13 -0.24 -8.61 -20.59
CA SER A 13 0.48 -7.91 -19.51
C SER A 13 -0.40 -7.68 -18.29
N THR A 14 -1.66 -7.26 -18.48
CA THR A 14 -2.62 -7.03 -17.39
C THR A 14 -2.95 -8.31 -16.64
N ILE A 15 -3.16 -9.44 -17.36
CA ILE A 15 -3.40 -10.75 -16.74
C ILE A 15 -2.17 -11.20 -15.94
N VAL A 16 -0.98 -11.03 -16.49
CA VAL A 16 0.28 -11.41 -15.80
C VAL A 16 0.49 -10.56 -14.55
N PHE A 17 0.27 -9.25 -14.62
CA PHE A 17 0.38 -8.36 -13.45
C PHE A 17 -0.69 -8.64 -12.40
N GLY A 18 -1.94 -8.82 -12.81
CA GLY A 18 -3.05 -9.15 -11.90
C GLY A 18 -2.84 -10.50 -11.21
N GLY A 19 -2.41 -11.52 -11.98
CA GLY A 19 -2.05 -12.83 -11.44
C GLY A 19 -0.88 -12.78 -10.46
N MET A 20 0.16 -12.00 -10.78
CA MET A 20 1.28 -11.75 -9.86
C MET A 20 0.81 -11.07 -8.57
N GLN A 21 -0.05 -10.07 -8.66
CA GLN A 21 -0.54 -9.37 -7.48
C GLN A 21 -1.38 -10.30 -6.59
N GLY A 22 -2.24 -11.13 -7.18
CA GLY A 22 -2.98 -12.16 -6.45
C GLY A 22 -2.05 -13.16 -5.75
N PHE A 23 -1.01 -13.63 -6.45
CA PHE A 23 0.00 -14.52 -5.89
C PHE A 23 0.79 -13.87 -4.75
N ASN A 24 1.16 -12.59 -4.90
CA ASN A 24 1.84 -11.81 -3.86
C ASN A 24 0.99 -11.71 -2.58
N VAL A 25 -0.32 -11.46 -2.74
CA VAL A 25 -1.26 -11.42 -1.61
C VAL A 25 -1.34 -12.78 -0.92
N LEU A 26 -1.51 -13.87 -1.67
CA LEU A 26 -1.61 -15.22 -1.12
C LEU A 26 -0.34 -15.63 -0.34
N ILE A 27 0.83 -15.46 -0.92
CA ILE A 27 2.11 -15.76 -0.23
C ILE A 27 2.30 -14.84 0.99
N GLY A 28 1.94 -13.56 0.85
CA GLY A 28 1.97 -12.61 1.97
C GLY A 28 1.06 -13.02 3.12
N LEU A 29 -0.17 -13.45 2.83
CA LEU A 29 -1.11 -13.98 3.83
C LEU A 29 -0.55 -15.23 4.52
N LEU A 30 -0.03 -16.18 3.74
CA LEU A 30 0.56 -17.41 4.27
C LEU A 30 1.74 -17.10 5.19
N ARG A 31 2.66 -16.25 4.76
CA ARG A 31 3.79 -15.80 5.58
C ARG A 31 3.32 -15.16 6.88
N ASN A 32 2.37 -14.22 6.81
CA ASN A 32 1.87 -13.52 7.99
C ASN A 32 1.13 -14.43 8.95
N LYS A 33 0.45 -15.48 8.44
CA LYS A 33 -0.12 -16.54 9.26
C LYS A 33 0.94 -17.27 10.09
N PHE A 34 2.05 -17.68 9.48
CA PHE A 34 3.14 -18.34 10.20
C PHE A 34 3.83 -17.39 11.18
N VAL A 35 4.05 -16.13 10.79
CA VAL A 35 4.57 -15.09 11.70
C VAL A 35 3.67 -14.97 12.94
N ALA A 36 2.36 -14.83 12.75
CA ALA A 36 1.39 -14.71 13.83
C ALA A 36 1.34 -15.95 14.74
N LEU A 37 1.51 -17.15 14.17
CA LEU A 37 1.51 -18.40 14.92
C LEU A 37 2.75 -18.55 15.80
N PHE A 38 3.96 -18.27 15.23
CA PHE A 38 5.23 -18.56 15.90
C PHE A 38 5.65 -17.46 16.88
N ILE A 39 5.46 -16.19 16.52
CA ILE A 39 5.93 -15.08 17.37
C ILE A 39 4.81 -14.27 18.02
N GLY A 40 3.54 -14.54 17.66
CA GLY A 40 2.38 -13.90 18.27
C GLY A 40 2.28 -12.38 18.05
N PRO A 41 1.37 -11.69 18.77
CA PRO A 41 1.18 -10.26 18.63
C PRO A 41 2.41 -9.43 19.00
N ALA A 42 3.08 -9.74 20.11
CA ALA A 42 4.28 -9.02 20.54
C ALA A 42 5.42 -9.13 19.51
N GLY A 43 5.65 -10.32 18.94
CA GLY A 43 6.63 -10.50 17.86
C GLY A 43 6.23 -9.74 16.59
N MET A 44 4.94 -9.73 16.22
CA MET A 44 4.46 -8.91 15.09
C MET A 44 4.65 -7.41 15.34
N GLY A 45 4.52 -6.94 16.57
CA GLY A 45 4.78 -5.56 16.96
C GLY A 45 6.26 -5.18 16.76
N LEU A 46 7.19 -6.04 17.19
CA LEU A 46 8.61 -5.87 16.92
C LEU A 46 8.91 -5.80 15.42
N VAL A 47 8.37 -6.74 14.65
CA VAL A 47 8.51 -6.74 13.17
C VAL A 47 7.98 -5.43 12.58
N ALA A 48 6.84 -4.96 13.05
CA ALA A 48 6.22 -3.72 12.56
C ALA A 48 7.06 -2.48 12.85
N LEU A 49 7.59 -2.34 14.08
CA LEU A 49 8.46 -1.23 14.47
C LEU A 49 9.78 -1.24 13.71
N PHE A 50 10.46 -2.38 13.63
CA PHE A 50 11.70 -2.48 12.86
C PHE A 50 11.48 -2.26 11.36
N THR A 51 10.40 -2.80 10.78
CA THR A 51 10.09 -2.60 9.36
C THR A 51 9.75 -1.13 9.07
N SER A 52 9.00 -0.46 9.95
CA SER A 52 8.73 0.98 9.78
C SER A 52 10.00 1.83 9.94
N THR A 53 10.94 1.42 10.78
CA THR A 53 12.27 2.05 10.90
C THR A 53 13.07 1.90 9.60
N ILE A 54 13.15 0.68 9.04
CA ILE A 54 13.84 0.43 7.75
C ILE A 54 13.20 1.28 6.65
N LYS A 55 11.88 1.29 6.57
CA LYS A 55 11.13 2.05 5.56
C LYS A 55 11.38 3.55 5.70
N LEU A 56 11.26 4.11 6.89
CA LEU A 56 11.48 5.53 7.17
C LEU A 56 12.88 5.97 6.76
N LEU A 57 13.91 5.27 7.24
CA LEU A 57 15.30 5.60 6.90
C LEU A 57 15.57 5.42 5.42
N GLY A 58 15.06 4.34 4.82
CA GLY A 58 15.18 4.09 3.39
C GLY A 58 14.52 5.18 2.55
N ASP A 59 13.30 5.60 2.89
CA ASP A 59 12.56 6.64 2.15
C ASP A 59 13.22 8.02 2.29
N ILE A 60 13.74 8.36 3.46
CA ILE A 60 14.47 9.63 3.65
C ILE A 60 15.79 9.63 2.88
N THR A 61 16.57 8.54 2.96
CA THR A 61 17.92 8.53 2.41
C THR A 61 17.99 8.22 0.92
N ASN A 62 16.97 7.59 0.33
CA ASN A 62 16.96 7.27 -1.10
C ASN A 62 16.75 8.50 -2.00
N LEU A 63 16.42 9.68 -1.41
CA LEU A 63 16.27 10.97 -2.11
C LEU A 63 15.33 10.89 -3.34
N GLY A 64 14.38 9.97 -3.36
CA GLY A 64 13.46 9.75 -4.48
C GLY A 64 14.10 9.16 -5.74
N LEU A 65 15.31 8.62 -5.64
CA LEU A 65 16.02 7.99 -6.75
C LEU A 65 15.18 6.93 -7.49
N PRO A 66 14.45 6.02 -6.83
CA PRO A 66 13.65 5.04 -7.55
C PRO A 66 12.58 5.65 -8.46
N VAL A 67 11.95 6.75 -8.03
CA VAL A 67 10.90 7.44 -8.81
C VAL A 67 11.48 8.20 -9.98
N SER A 68 12.56 8.98 -9.74
CA SER A 68 13.24 9.75 -10.77
C SER A 68 13.92 8.84 -11.81
N ALA A 69 14.45 7.68 -11.37
CA ALA A 69 15.05 6.70 -12.27
C ALA A 69 14.04 6.14 -13.27
N VAL A 70 12.84 5.78 -12.84
CA VAL A 70 11.80 5.30 -13.75
C VAL A 70 11.55 6.32 -14.86
N ARG A 71 11.49 7.61 -14.53
CA ARG A 71 11.25 8.69 -15.51
C ARG A 71 12.41 8.90 -16.46
N GLU A 72 13.63 9.04 -15.93
CA GLU A 72 14.80 9.41 -16.73
C GLU A 72 15.34 8.23 -17.55
N LEU A 73 15.38 7.04 -16.94
CA LEU A 73 15.84 5.84 -17.64
C LEU A 73 14.84 5.35 -18.69
N SER A 74 13.51 5.56 -18.48
CA SER A 74 12.52 5.23 -19.50
C SER A 74 12.70 6.08 -20.77
N LYS A 75 13.01 7.37 -20.61
CA LYS A 75 13.31 8.25 -21.74
C LYS A 75 14.55 7.77 -22.49
N ALA A 76 15.65 7.49 -21.77
CA ALA A 76 16.88 7.00 -22.37
C ALA A 76 16.72 5.60 -22.98
N TYR A 77 15.76 4.81 -22.51
CA TYR A 77 15.45 3.49 -23.07
C TYR A 77 14.68 3.60 -24.41
N GLU A 78 13.87 4.65 -24.59
CA GLU A 78 13.16 4.93 -25.85
C GLU A 78 14.10 5.55 -26.92
N ASP A 79 15.17 6.23 -26.49
CA ASP A 79 16.20 6.73 -27.39
C ASP A 79 17.03 5.58 -27.96
N THR A 80 17.41 5.67 -29.23
CA THR A 80 18.10 4.60 -29.96
C THR A 80 19.55 4.38 -29.47
N ASP A 81 20.10 5.31 -28.69
CA ASP A 81 21.49 5.24 -28.22
C ASP A 81 21.65 4.46 -26.92
N ARG A 82 22.00 3.18 -27.07
CA ARG A 82 22.24 2.26 -25.95
C ARG A 82 23.39 2.70 -25.04
N SER A 83 24.35 3.47 -25.55
CA SER A 83 25.50 3.92 -24.76
C SER A 83 25.10 4.93 -23.69
N VAL A 84 24.15 5.83 -24.01
CA VAL A 84 23.58 6.80 -23.08
C VAL A 84 22.83 6.09 -21.94
N LEU A 85 22.01 5.08 -22.26
CA LEU A 85 21.32 4.30 -21.26
C LEU A 85 22.29 3.58 -20.31
N GLU A 86 23.33 2.89 -20.83
CA GLU A 86 24.33 2.19 -20.01
C GLU A 86 25.08 3.18 -19.09
N ARG A 87 25.39 4.37 -19.59
CA ARG A 87 26.02 5.43 -18.79
C ARG A 87 25.09 5.89 -17.66
N LEU A 88 23.84 6.20 -17.95
CA LEU A 88 22.86 6.63 -16.95
C LEU A 88 22.57 5.55 -15.90
N VAL A 89 22.47 4.28 -16.31
CA VAL A 89 22.33 3.13 -15.38
C VAL A 89 23.52 3.05 -14.44
N SER A 90 24.74 3.22 -14.96
CA SER A 90 25.97 3.21 -14.14
C SER A 90 25.99 4.35 -13.11
N VAL A 91 25.61 5.55 -13.53
CA VAL A 91 25.51 6.72 -12.64
C VAL A 91 24.44 6.51 -11.58
N PHE A 92 23.25 6.05 -11.98
CA PHE A 92 22.13 5.76 -11.09
C PHE A 92 22.50 4.74 -10.01
N ARG A 93 23.13 3.61 -10.37
CA ARG A 93 23.56 2.58 -9.41
C ARG A 93 24.56 3.11 -8.38
N ARG A 94 25.52 3.95 -8.80
CA ARG A 94 26.47 4.58 -7.86
C ARG A 94 25.77 5.46 -6.85
N TRP A 95 24.79 6.26 -7.29
CA TRP A 95 23.98 7.07 -6.38
C TRP A 95 23.13 6.20 -5.45
N THR A 96 22.51 5.14 -5.97
CA THR A 96 21.74 4.19 -5.15
C THR A 96 22.64 3.51 -4.11
N LEU A 97 23.86 3.12 -4.47
CA LEU A 97 24.81 2.54 -3.51
C LEU A 97 25.23 3.57 -2.44
N CYS A 98 25.52 4.80 -2.85
CA CYS A 98 25.87 5.89 -1.93
C CYS A 98 24.73 6.14 -0.93
N THR A 99 23.50 6.30 -1.41
CA THR A 99 22.33 6.54 -0.55
C THR A 99 22.01 5.33 0.34
N ALA A 100 22.23 4.11 -0.12
CA ALA A 100 22.11 2.89 0.68
C ALA A 100 23.12 2.87 1.84
N LEU A 101 24.39 3.21 1.58
CA LEU A 101 25.42 3.32 2.61
C LEU A 101 25.13 4.46 3.59
N VAL A 102 24.68 5.62 3.10
CA VAL A 102 24.26 6.72 3.97
C VAL A 102 23.10 6.28 4.88
N GLY A 103 22.11 5.58 4.35
CA GLY A 103 20.98 5.04 5.14
C GLY A 103 21.44 4.05 6.22
N MET A 104 22.39 3.17 5.88
CA MET A 104 22.98 2.24 6.83
C MET A 104 23.74 2.98 7.96
N VAL A 105 24.58 3.94 7.62
CA VAL A 105 25.35 4.75 8.58
C VAL A 105 24.41 5.56 9.48
N LEU A 106 23.40 6.23 8.91
CA LEU A 106 22.40 6.96 9.69
C LEU A 106 21.64 6.03 10.64
N CYS A 107 21.29 4.81 10.22
CA CYS A 107 20.66 3.83 11.09
C CYS A 107 21.55 3.48 12.31
N VAL A 108 22.85 3.33 12.11
CA VAL A 108 23.80 3.07 13.18
C VAL A 108 23.93 4.30 14.09
N VAL A 109 24.17 5.48 13.54
CA VAL A 109 24.38 6.72 14.31
C VAL A 109 23.13 7.09 15.12
N LEU A 110 21.94 6.95 14.52
CA LEU A 110 20.67 7.28 15.18
C LEU A 110 20.09 6.11 15.99
N SER A 111 20.77 4.98 16.11
CA SER A 111 20.22 3.75 16.71
C SER A 111 19.71 3.95 18.14
N SER A 112 20.42 4.68 18.97
CA SER A 112 20.00 4.99 20.34
C SER A 112 18.77 5.88 20.37
N PHE A 113 18.74 6.92 19.55
CA PHE A 113 17.61 7.82 19.42
C PHE A 113 16.35 7.09 18.90
N ILE A 114 16.50 6.28 17.86
CA ILE A 114 15.41 5.47 17.30
C ILE A 114 14.92 4.44 18.32
N SER A 115 15.81 3.83 19.08
CA SER A 115 15.44 2.87 20.13
C SER A 115 14.56 3.53 21.21
N GLN A 116 14.93 4.72 21.66
CA GLN A 116 14.13 5.47 22.63
C GLN A 116 12.80 5.91 22.02
N LEU A 117 12.81 6.42 20.81
CA LEU A 117 11.60 6.91 20.15
C LEU A 117 10.62 5.79 19.82
N ALA A 118 11.09 4.66 19.29
CA ALA A 118 10.24 3.55 18.82
C ALA A 118 9.79 2.61 19.94
N PHE A 119 10.62 2.41 20.96
CA PHE A 119 10.40 1.41 22.01
C PHE A 119 10.36 1.99 23.43
N SER A 120 10.50 3.32 23.58
CA SER A 120 10.65 4.01 24.88
C SER A 120 11.72 3.36 25.77
N SER A 121 12.74 2.74 25.17
CA SER A 121 13.78 1.96 25.84
C SER A 121 15.06 1.91 25.04
N SER A 122 16.21 2.04 25.69
CA SER A 122 17.53 1.88 25.06
C SER A 122 17.91 0.40 24.80
N ARG A 123 17.11 -0.56 25.26
CA ARG A 123 17.37 -2.00 25.14
C ARG A 123 17.51 -2.48 23.70
N TYR A 124 16.83 -1.80 22.75
CA TYR A 124 16.81 -2.20 21.35
C TYR A 124 17.89 -1.50 20.49
N THR A 125 18.77 -0.68 21.09
CA THR A 125 19.85 0.02 20.37
C THR A 125 20.69 -0.94 19.52
N TRP A 126 21.20 -2.01 20.13
CA TRP A 126 21.99 -3.02 19.42
C TRP A 126 21.19 -3.77 18.32
N HIS A 127 19.92 -3.99 18.55
CA HIS A 127 19.04 -4.59 17.53
C HIS A 127 18.91 -3.68 16.29
N ILE A 128 18.85 -2.36 16.50
CA ILE A 128 18.79 -1.37 15.41
C ILE A 128 20.13 -1.26 14.70
N VAL A 129 21.26 -1.33 15.42
CA VAL A 129 22.59 -1.41 14.78
C VAL A 129 22.68 -2.66 13.89
N LEU A 130 22.27 -3.83 14.39
CA LEU A 130 22.25 -5.06 13.60
C LEU A 130 21.25 -5.04 12.44
N LEU A 131 20.22 -4.19 12.53
CA LEU A 131 19.21 -4.00 11.48
C LEU A 131 19.72 -3.10 10.33
N SER A 132 20.78 -2.30 10.56
CA SER A 132 21.26 -1.30 9.60
C SER A 132 21.59 -1.85 8.21
N PRO A 133 22.13 -3.08 8.00
CA PRO A 133 22.33 -3.64 6.67
C PRO A 133 21.02 -3.84 5.90
N ALA A 134 19.90 -4.09 6.62
CA ALA A 134 18.60 -4.25 5.96
C ALA A 134 18.13 -2.94 5.29
N VAL A 135 18.46 -1.77 5.86
CA VAL A 135 18.19 -0.46 5.23
C VAL A 135 18.93 -0.35 3.89
N ALA A 136 20.23 -0.71 3.87
CA ALA A 136 21.03 -0.69 2.65
C ALA A 136 20.48 -1.66 1.59
N PHE A 137 20.20 -2.90 1.97
CA PHE A 137 19.68 -3.92 1.05
C PHE A 137 18.29 -3.53 0.50
N ALA A 138 17.40 -2.98 1.33
CA ALA A 138 16.10 -2.50 0.89
C ALA A 138 16.22 -1.35 -0.13
N THR A 139 17.12 -0.39 0.12
CA THR A 139 17.38 0.73 -0.79
C THR A 139 17.95 0.23 -2.14
N LEU A 140 18.91 -0.70 -2.12
CA LEU A 140 19.45 -1.31 -3.33
C LEU A 140 18.39 -2.08 -4.12
N ALA A 141 17.57 -2.87 -3.43
CA ALA A 141 16.48 -3.62 -4.07
C ALA A 141 15.44 -2.68 -4.72
N ALA A 142 15.11 -1.56 -4.06
CA ALA A 142 14.19 -0.56 -4.60
C ALA A 142 14.76 0.10 -5.88
N GLY A 143 16.06 0.45 -5.87
CA GLY A 143 16.75 1.01 -7.03
C GLY A 143 16.75 0.07 -8.23
N GLU A 144 17.18 -1.18 -8.05
CA GLU A 144 17.24 -2.16 -9.16
C GLU A 144 15.84 -2.55 -9.66
N THR A 145 14.84 -2.56 -8.76
CA THR A 145 13.43 -2.73 -9.15
C THR A 145 12.95 -1.57 -10.03
N ALA A 146 13.33 -0.34 -9.70
CA ALA A 146 13.03 0.84 -10.51
C ALA A 146 13.70 0.78 -11.89
N LEU A 147 14.93 0.29 -11.97
CA LEU A 147 15.64 0.06 -13.23
C LEU A 147 14.91 -0.95 -14.13
N LEU A 148 14.48 -2.09 -13.57
CA LEU A 148 13.72 -3.10 -14.32
C LEU A 148 12.35 -2.56 -14.80
N LYS A 149 11.70 -1.70 -14.01
CA LYS A 149 10.46 -1.00 -14.41
C LYS A 149 10.73 -0.02 -15.55
N ALA A 150 11.76 0.83 -15.42
CA ALA A 150 12.13 1.84 -16.41
C ALA A 150 12.45 1.23 -17.78
N THR A 151 13.12 0.08 -17.78
CA THR A 151 13.51 -0.63 -19.01
C THR A 151 12.47 -1.63 -19.51
N ARG A 152 11.25 -1.57 -18.97
CA ARG A 152 10.11 -2.42 -19.37
C ARG A 152 10.40 -3.93 -19.31
N LYS A 153 11.34 -4.37 -18.46
CA LYS A 153 11.68 -5.78 -18.28
C LYS A 153 10.69 -6.50 -17.36
N ILE A 154 9.40 -6.42 -17.71
CA ILE A 154 8.26 -6.88 -16.90
C ILE A 154 8.42 -8.34 -16.46
N HIS A 155 8.79 -9.25 -17.38
CA HIS A 155 8.95 -10.66 -17.03
C HIS A 155 10.04 -10.90 -15.98
N LYS A 156 11.13 -10.11 -15.99
CA LYS A 156 12.18 -10.21 -14.98
C LYS A 156 11.75 -9.62 -13.65
N LEU A 157 11.03 -8.52 -13.70
CA LEU A 157 10.41 -7.92 -12.51
C LEU A 157 9.46 -8.91 -11.83
N VAL A 158 8.58 -9.58 -12.59
CA VAL A 158 7.65 -10.58 -12.06
C VAL A 158 8.42 -11.76 -11.45
N LYS A 159 9.40 -12.33 -12.18
CA LYS A 159 10.22 -13.45 -11.68
C LYS A 159 10.96 -13.05 -10.40
N SER A 160 11.62 -11.89 -10.37
CA SER A 160 12.35 -11.44 -9.18
C SER A 160 11.41 -11.25 -7.98
N SER A 161 10.20 -10.70 -8.18
CA SER A 161 9.21 -10.54 -7.11
C SER A 161 8.74 -11.90 -6.56
N VAL A 162 8.40 -12.85 -7.43
CA VAL A 162 7.96 -14.19 -7.02
C VAL A 162 9.06 -14.92 -6.23
N TYR A 163 10.30 -14.93 -6.76
CA TYR A 163 11.41 -15.58 -6.05
C TYR A 163 11.74 -14.88 -4.71
N SER A 164 11.64 -13.55 -4.64
CA SER A 164 11.83 -12.80 -3.39
C SER A 164 10.77 -13.16 -2.34
N LEU A 165 9.52 -13.37 -2.75
CA LEU A 165 8.46 -13.79 -1.84
C LEU A 165 8.66 -15.23 -1.35
N ILE A 166 9.03 -16.15 -2.25
CA ILE A 166 9.34 -17.53 -1.87
C ILE A 166 10.53 -17.55 -0.92
N ALA A 167 11.61 -16.83 -1.24
CA ALA A 167 12.77 -16.71 -0.37
C ALA A 167 12.39 -16.13 1.00
N SER A 168 11.56 -15.08 1.03
CA SER A 168 11.05 -14.51 2.28
C SER A 168 10.30 -15.55 3.13
N LEU A 169 9.44 -16.38 2.51
CA LEU A 169 8.72 -17.44 3.22
C LEU A 169 9.68 -18.52 3.76
N VAL A 170 10.60 -18.99 2.91
CA VAL A 170 11.60 -20.04 3.26
C VAL A 170 12.53 -19.59 4.36
N ILE A 171 12.90 -18.31 4.42
CA ILE A 171 13.75 -17.75 5.48
C ILE A 171 12.92 -17.52 6.76
N THR A 172 11.74 -16.90 6.63
CA THR A 172 10.93 -16.46 7.78
C THR A 172 10.41 -17.64 8.59
N VAL A 173 9.85 -18.66 7.94
CA VAL A 173 9.15 -19.77 8.63
C VAL A 173 10.10 -20.57 9.51
N PRO A 174 11.24 -21.10 9.01
CA PRO A 174 12.16 -21.87 9.87
C PRO A 174 12.78 -21.02 10.98
N LEU A 175 13.21 -19.80 10.66
CA LEU A 175 13.88 -18.96 11.66
C LEU A 175 12.94 -18.58 12.80
N TYR A 176 11.67 -18.27 12.52
CA TYR A 176 10.71 -18.00 13.60
C TYR A 176 10.29 -19.26 14.34
N TYR A 177 10.26 -20.42 13.68
CA TYR A 177 9.97 -21.68 14.33
C TYR A 177 11.07 -22.05 15.36
N PHE A 178 12.35 -21.92 15.00
CA PHE A 178 13.47 -22.32 15.87
C PHE A 178 13.88 -21.23 16.89
N TYR A 179 13.84 -19.95 16.50
CA TYR A 179 14.37 -18.85 17.32
C TYR A 179 13.26 -17.94 17.91
N GLY A 180 12.00 -18.11 17.48
CA GLY A 180 10.89 -17.28 17.96
C GLY A 180 11.17 -15.78 17.77
N ILE A 181 10.89 -14.99 18.80
CA ILE A 181 11.04 -13.53 18.79
C ILE A 181 12.51 -13.09 18.60
N ARG A 182 13.48 -13.87 19.09
CA ARG A 182 14.91 -13.57 18.90
C ARG A 182 15.33 -13.61 17.42
N GLY A 183 14.60 -14.33 16.59
CA GLY A 183 14.79 -14.40 15.14
C GLY A 183 14.37 -13.15 14.38
N VAL A 184 13.72 -12.15 14.99
CA VAL A 184 13.13 -11.01 14.26
C VAL A 184 14.18 -10.23 13.48
N VAL A 185 15.24 -9.77 14.10
CA VAL A 185 16.30 -9.00 13.42
C VAL A 185 17.03 -9.82 12.36
N PRO A 186 17.53 -11.04 12.67
CA PRO A 186 18.13 -11.90 11.64
C PRO A 186 17.22 -12.15 10.44
N VAL A 187 15.93 -12.42 10.65
CA VAL A 187 14.98 -12.63 9.56
C VAL A 187 14.86 -11.39 8.69
N LEU A 188 14.68 -10.19 9.27
CA LEU A 188 14.55 -8.95 8.51
C LEU A 188 15.79 -8.67 7.67
N VAL A 189 16.99 -8.88 8.21
CA VAL A 189 18.25 -8.69 7.48
C VAL A 189 18.42 -9.71 6.36
N LEU A 190 18.19 -11.00 6.64
CA LEU A 190 18.35 -12.07 5.64
C LEU A 190 17.30 -11.98 4.52
N VAL A 191 16.06 -11.60 4.83
CA VAL A 191 15.02 -11.38 3.82
C VAL A 191 15.38 -10.17 2.94
N ALA A 192 15.85 -9.07 3.53
CA ALA A 192 16.29 -7.90 2.75
C ALA A 192 17.50 -8.23 1.87
N LEU A 193 18.48 -8.99 2.39
CA LEU A 193 19.62 -9.48 1.62
C LEU A 193 19.18 -10.38 0.46
N ALA A 194 18.32 -11.36 0.72
CA ALA A 194 17.83 -12.27 -0.31
C ALA A 194 17.06 -11.51 -1.40
N GLN A 195 16.20 -10.56 -1.02
CA GLN A 195 15.48 -9.72 -1.96
C GLN A 195 16.43 -8.88 -2.82
N ALA A 196 17.43 -8.23 -2.20
CA ALA A 196 18.44 -7.46 -2.92
C ALA A 196 19.24 -8.35 -3.89
N ALA A 197 19.72 -9.50 -3.41
CA ALA A 197 20.50 -10.44 -4.22
C ALA A 197 19.70 -10.95 -5.43
N ILE A 198 18.44 -11.33 -5.26
CA ILE A 198 17.56 -11.80 -6.35
C ILE A 198 17.35 -10.70 -7.38
N VAL A 199 16.99 -9.48 -6.96
CA VAL A 199 16.72 -8.37 -7.89
C VAL A 199 18.00 -7.96 -8.62
N LEU A 200 19.14 -7.87 -7.91
CA LEU A 200 20.47 -7.61 -8.48
C LEU A 200 20.85 -8.66 -9.54
N PHE A 201 20.64 -9.95 -9.25
CA PHE A 201 20.94 -11.04 -10.19
C PHE A 201 20.18 -10.84 -11.52
N TYR A 202 18.87 -10.55 -11.47
CA TYR A 202 18.08 -10.31 -12.68
C TYR A 202 18.46 -9.02 -13.40
N SER A 203 18.81 -7.98 -12.67
CA SER A 203 19.16 -6.68 -13.22
C SER A 203 20.58 -6.67 -13.83
N PHE A 204 21.56 -7.31 -13.17
CA PHE A 204 22.94 -7.39 -13.69
C PHE A 204 23.08 -8.24 -14.96
N ARG A 205 22.21 -9.22 -15.15
CA ARG A 205 22.15 -9.98 -16.42
C ARG A 205 21.72 -9.13 -17.61
N GLU A 206 20.98 -8.04 -17.38
CA GLU A 206 20.56 -7.11 -18.45
C GLU A 206 21.57 -5.98 -18.64
N TYR A 207 21.99 -5.41 -17.53
CA TYR A 207 22.89 -4.26 -17.49
C TYR A 207 24.04 -4.60 -16.54
N PRO A 208 25.19 -5.12 -17.05
CA PRO A 208 26.32 -5.43 -16.20
C PRO A 208 26.87 -4.16 -15.55
N TRP A 209 27.52 -4.32 -14.40
CA TRP A 209 28.10 -3.18 -13.70
C TRP A 209 29.29 -2.63 -14.51
N ARG A 210 29.19 -1.38 -14.88
CA ARG A 210 30.26 -0.67 -15.60
C ARG A 210 30.45 0.70 -14.95
N PHE A 211 31.69 1.10 -14.68
CA PHE A 211 32.02 2.42 -14.17
C PHE A 211 32.10 3.42 -15.33
N ARG A 212 30.94 3.89 -15.79
CA ARG A 212 30.84 4.91 -16.87
C ARG A 212 30.11 6.15 -16.38
N GLY A 213 30.44 7.32 -16.93
CA GLY A 213 29.82 8.61 -16.60
C GLY A 213 30.40 9.28 -15.35
N MET A 214 30.12 10.55 -15.17
CA MET A 214 30.55 11.34 -14.01
C MET A 214 29.52 11.25 -12.89
N PHE A 215 29.99 11.21 -11.64
CA PHE A 215 29.09 11.15 -10.47
C PHE A 215 28.14 12.37 -10.42
N CYS A 216 28.62 13.55 -10.83
CA CYS A 216 27.83 14.79 -10.85
C CYS A 216 26.58 14.71 -11.75
N GLU A 217 26.56 13.86 -12.79
CA GLU A 217 25.39 13.67 -13.65
C GLU A 217 24.20 13.10 -12.88
N GLY A 218 24.44 12.42 -11.78
CA GLY A 218 23.41 11.87 -10.91
C GLY A 218 22.64 12.90 -10.10
N TYR A 219 23.15 14.13 -9.96
CA TYR A 219 22.42 15.21 -9.30
C TYR A 219 21.05 15.49 -9.95
N ARG A 220 20.93 15.23 -11.24
CA ARG A 220 19.65 15.34 -11.97
C ARG A 220 18.60 14.39 -11.43
N PHE A 221 18.98 13.14 -11.08
CA PHE A 221 18.08 12.18 -10.47
C PHE A 221 17.61 12.65 -9.08
N VAL A 222 18.54 13.17 -8.27
CA VAL A 222 18.23 13.67 -6.92
C VAL A 222 17.29 14.87 -6.96
N ARG A 223 17.58 15.87 -7.81
CA ARG A 223 16.74 17.06 -7.94
C ARG A 223 15.31 16.72 -8.34
N LEU A 224 15.14 15.78 -9.27
CA LEU A 224 13.82 15.29 -9.67
C LEU A 224 13.17 14.41 -8.57
N GLY A 225 13.98 13.57 -7.92
CA GLY A 225 13.52 12.66 -6.89
C GLY A 225 12.93 13.39 -5.69
N ILE A 226 13.61 14.39 -5.16
CA ILE A 226 13.16 15.17 -3.99
C ILE A 226 11.77 15.79 -4.23
N ALA A 227 11.48 16.24 -5.45
CA ALA A 227 10.18 16.82 -5.77
C ALA A 227 9.02 15.79 -5.69
N PHE A 228 9.30 14.50 -5.87
CA PHE A 228 8.28 13.44 -5.88
C PHE A 228 8.20 12.64 -4.57
N ILE A 229 9.21 12.73 -3.71
CA ILE A 229 9.29 11.86 -2.53
C ILE A 229 8.49 12.40 -1.33
N ALA A 230 8.15 13.69 -1.34
CA ALA A 230 7.55 14.36 -0.17
C ALA A 230 6.35 13.59 0.41
N GLY A 231 5.38 13.19 -0.42
CA GLY A 231 4.22 12.41 0.02
C GLY A 231 4.61 11.05 0.62
N GLY A 232 5.53 10.31 -0.02
CA GLY A 232 6.00 9.01 0.45
C GLY A 232 6.73 9.10 1.80
N VAL A 233 7.58 10.11 1.98
CA VAL A 233 8.30 10.35 3.25
C VAL A 233 7.33 10.73 4.36
N ILE A 234 6.38 11.63 4.11
CA ILE A 234 5.35 12.00 5.08
C ILE A 234 4.55 10.76 5.52
N GLY A 235 4.16 9.90 4.57
CA GLY A 235 3.50 8.63 4.87
C GLY A 235 4.35 7.72 5.76
N SER A 236 5.64 7.57 5.46
CA SER A 236 6.55 6.73 6.26
C SER A 236 6.81 7.31 7.64
N ILE A 237 6.92 8.64 7.78
CA ILE A 237 7.00 9.34 9.08
C ILE A 237 5.75 9.05 9.89
N THR A 238 4.56 9.21 9.30
CA THR A 238 3.28 9.00 9.99
C THR A 238 3.12 7.55 10.43
N GLU A 239 3.46 6.60 9.56
CA GLU A 239 3.42 5.16 9.86
C GLU A 239 4.32 4.78 11.03
N PHE A 240 5.55 5.30 11.04
CA PHE A 240 6.50 5.13 12.13
C PHE A 240 6.00 5.84 13.41
N ALA A 241 5.55 7.09 13.32
CA ALA A 241 5.06 7.87 14.46
C ALA A 241 3.86 7.20 15.14
N ILE A 242 2.88 6.69 14.39
CA ILE A 242 1.73 5.97 14.97
C ILE A 242 2.22 4.74 15.76
N ARG A 243 3.09 3.90 15.16
CA ARG A 243 3.58 2.69 15.83
C ARG A 243 4.43 3.02 17.06
N SER A 244 5.27 4.03 16.97
CA SER A 244 6.11 4.50 18.08
C SER A 244 5.25 5.07 19.22
N SER A 245 4.23 5.88 18.91
CA SER A 245 3.31 6.42 19.90
C SER A 245 2.52 5.32 20.60
N LEU A 246 2.00 4.32 19.86
CA LEU A 246 1.30 3.18 20.45
C LEU A 246 2.23 2.35 21.34
N SER A 247 3.49 2.15 20.93
CA SER A 247 4.50 1.46 21.74
C SER A 247 4.82 2.22 23.04
N ALA A 248 4.86 3.55 22.99
CA ALA A 248 5.15 4.40 24.14
C ALA A 248 3.95 4.51 25.12
N MET A 249 2.72 4.51 24.58
CA MET A 249 1.49 4.65 25.38
C MET A 249 1.00 3.33 25.97
N SER A 250 1.45 2.23 25.43
CA SER A 250 1.05 0.87 25.84
C SER A 250 2.25 -0.08 25.82
N ASP A 251 2.25 -0.98 24.84
CA ASP A 251 3.28 -2.00 24.69
C ASP A 251 3.47 -2.40 23.22
N VAL A 252 4.47 -3.24 22.98
CA VAL A 252 4.78 -3.78 21.65
C VAL A 252 3.69 -4.74 21.17
N GLU A 253 2.96 -5.39 22.05
CA GLU A 253 1.86 -6.29 21.72
C GLU A 253 0.69 -5.52 21.09
N THR A 254 0.33 -4.37 21.65
CA THR A 254 -0.67 -3.44 21.07
C THR A 254 -0.27 -2.98 19.67
N VAL A 255 1.01 -2.69 19.45
CA VAL A 255 1.52 -2.37 18.10
C VAL A 255 1.32 -3.54 17.15
N GLY A 256 1.53 -4.77 17.61
CA GLY A 256 1.32 -5.98 16.80
C GLY A 256 -0.15 -6.21 16.44
N LEU A 257 -1.05 -6.01 17.38
CA LEU A 257 -2.49 -6.06 17.16
C LEU A 257 -2.95 -4.97 16.16
N TYR A 258 -2.51 -3.73 16.37
CA TYR A 258 -2.74 -2.64 15.41
C TYR A 258 -2.20 -2.98 14.02
N ASN A 259 -0.96 -3.50 13.94
CA ASN A 259 -0.34 -3.84 12.66
C ASN A 259 -1.10 -4.93 11.90
N ALA A 260 -1.65 -5.93 12.58
CA ALA A 260 -2.50 -6.95 11.96
C ALA A 260 -3.76 -6.32 11.32
N ALA A 261 -4.43 -5.41 12.02
CA ALA A 261 -5.56 -4.67 11.47
C ALA A 261 -5.15 -3.75 10.31
N TYR A 262 -4.05 -3.02 10.46
CA TYR A 262 -3.49 -2.16 9.42
C TYR A 262 -3.18 -2.94 8.13
N MET A 263 -2.59 -4.13 8.24
CA MET A 263 -2.32 -4.99 7.09
C MET A 263 -3.60 -5.38 6.35
N ILE A 264 -4.66 -5.70 7.07
CA ILE A 264 -5.94 -6.04 6.46
C ILE A 264 -6.54 -4.82 5.76
N LEU A 265 -6.64 -3.68 6.45
CA LEU A 265 -7.32 -2.48 5.97
C LEU A 265 -6.55 -1.72 4.89
N VAL A 266 -5.23 -1.61 5.04
CA VAL A 266 -4.42 -0.79 4.14
C VAL A 266 -3.72 -1.63 3.09
N THR A 267 -3.11 -2.75 3.46
CA THR A 267 -2.33 -3.55 2.53
C THR A 267 -3.23 -4.42 1.65
N TYR A 268 -4.13 -5.22 2.24
CA TYR A 268 -4.94 -6.16 1.44
C TYR A 268 -6.11 -5.47 0.74
N ALA A 269 -6.87 -4.61 1.44
CA ALA A 269 -7.90 -3.81 0.78
C ALA A 269 -7.29 -2.78 -0.19
N GLY A 270 -6.11 -2.25 0.10
CA GLY A 270 -5.36 -1.34 -0.77
C GLY A 270 -5.08 -1.92 -2.16
N THR A 271 -4.85 -3.24 -2.28
CA THR A 271 -4.63 -3.88 -3.59
C THR A 271 -5.83 -3.77 -4.52
N VAL A 272 -7.05 -3.74 -3.97
CA VAL A 272 -8.27 -3.54 -4.76
C VAL A 272 -8.30 -2.11 -5.32
N PHE A 273 -7.97 -1.13 -4.49
CA PHE A 273 -7.91 0.28 -4.92
C PHE A 273 -6.84 0.50 -5.99
N THR A 274 -5.61 0.01 -5.79
CA THR A 274 -4.53 0.17 -6.78
C THR A 274 -4.83 -0.50 -8.12
N SER A 275 -5.57 -1.61 -8.12
CA SER A 275 -6.04 -2.24 -9.35
C SER A 275 -7.03 -1.36 -10.14
N MET A 276 -7.90 -0.64 -9.43
CA MET A 276 -8.84 0.31 -10.03
C MET A 276 -8.14 1.57 -10.56
N GLU A 277 -7.12 2.06 -9.85
CA GLU A 277 -6.35 3.25 -10.21
C GLU A 277 -5.60 3.10 -11.52
N THR A 278 -5.10 1.91 -11.81
CA THR A 278 -4.29 1.62 -13.02
C THR A 278 -5.04 1.94 -14.32
N ASP A 279 -6.35 1.70 -14.37
CA ASP A 279 -7.18 2.02 -15.53
C ASP A 279 -7.79 3.44 -15.44
N TYR A 280 -8.08 3.90 -14.23
CA TYR A 280 -8.74 5.19 -14.01
C TYR A 280 -7.84 6.39 -14.31
N TYR A 281 -6.59 6.39 -13.83
CA TYR A 281 -5.68 7.52 -13.97
C TYR A 281 -5.41 7.93 -15.43
N PRO A 282 -5.11 7.01 -16.37
CA PRO A 282 -4.97 7.37 -17.79
C PRO A 282 -6.23 7.95 -18.40
N ARG A 283 -7.41 7.40 -18.05
CA ARG A 283 -8.71 7.92 -18.54
C ARG A 283 -9.00 9.33 -18.05
N LEU A 284 -8.70 9.61 -16.77
CA LEU A 284 -8.88 10.94 -16.19
C LEU A 284 -7.94 11.96 -16.82
N SER A 285 -6.68 11.57 -17.05
CA SER A 285 -5.63 12.42 -17.64
C SER A 285 -5.92 12.76 -19.12
N ALA A 286 -6.64 11.90 -19.82
CA ALA A 286 -7.02 12.11 -21.21
C ALA A 286 -8.13 13.16 -21.42
N VAL A 287 -8.87 13.55 -20.38
CA VAL A 287 -9.90 14.60 -20.46
C VAL A 287 -9.22 15.96 -20.38
N PRO A 288 -9.31 16.83 -21.44
CA PRO A 288 -8.49 18.05 -21.49
C PRO A 288 -8.87 19.08 -20.42
N ASP A 289 -10.15 19.34 -20.21
CA ASP A 289 -10.63 20.43 -19.37
C ASP A 289 -11.38 19.95 -18.12
N VAL A 290 -11.23 20.74 -17.04
CA VAL A 290 -12.02 20.55 -15.82
C VAL A 290 -13.43 21.11 -16.06
N GLY A 291 -14.41 20.22 -16.17
CA GLY A 291 -15.77 20.59 -16.46
C GLY A 291 -16.75 19.43 -16.23
N ARG A 292 -17.91 19.51 -16.87
CA ARG A 292 -18.99 18.52 -16.70
C ARG A 292 -18.56 17.10 -17.08
N GLN A 293 -17.80 16.95 -18.18
CA GLN A 293 -17.29 15.65 -18.64
C GLN A 293 -16.25 15.09 -17.68
N PHE A 294 -15.36 15.92 -17.18
CA PHE A 294 -14.34 15.55 -16.19
C PHE A 294 -14.99 15.04 -14.89
N ASN A 295 -15.93 15.82 -14.35
CA ASN A 295 -16.69 15.42 -13.16
C ASN A 295 -17.47 14.11 -13.37
N ALA A 296 -17.98 13.88 -14.58
CA ALA A 296 -18.66 12.63 -14.91
C ALA A 296 -17.73 11.42 -14.86
N VAL A 297 -16.47 11.54 -15.30
CA VAL A 297 -15.46 10.46 -15.23
C VAL A 297 -15.15 10.12 -13.78
N VAL A 298 -14.90 11.13 -12.92
CA VAL A 298 -14.63 10.94 -11.50
C VAL A 298 -15.83 10.28 -10.79
N ASN A 299 -17.03 10.82 -10.99
CA ASN A 299 -18.25 10.29 -10.39
C ASN A 299 -18.54 8.85 -10.83
N ARG A 300 -18.28 8.51 -12.11
CA ARG A 300 -18.44 7.14 -12.61
C ARG A 300 -17.46 6.18 -11.96
N GLN A 301 -16.22 6.61 -11.73
CA GLN A 301 -15.21 5.80 -11.01
C GLN A 301 -15.67 5.52 -9.58
N ILE A 302 -16.10 6.54 -8.85
CA ILE A 302 -16.62 6.39 -7.49
C ILE A 302 -17.80 5.42 -7.46
N GLU A 303 -18.74 5.57 -8.38
CA GLU A 303 -19.89 4.68 -8.49
C GLU A 303 -19.49 3.21 -8.65
N VAL A 304 -18.57 2.92 -9.57
CA VAL A 304 -18.06 1.56 -9.81
C VAL A 304 -17.30 1.05 -8.58
N SER A 305 -16.42 1.88 -7.98
CA SER A 305 -15.66 1.52 -6.79
C SER A 305 -16.57 1.14 -5.63
N VAL A 306 -17.58 1.95 -5.33
CA VAL A 306 -18.51 1.69 -4.22
C VAL A 306 -19.37 0.46 -4.50
N LEU A 307 -19.88 0.29 -5.73
CA LEU A 307 -20.72 -0.88 -6.07
C LEU A 307 -19.93 -2.20 -6.02
N LEU A 308 -18.62 -2.18 -6.27
CA LEU A 308 -17.79 -3.38 -6.16
C LEU A 308 -17.34 -3.63 -4.71
N LEU A 309 -16.93 -2.59 -4.00
CA LEU A 309 -16.35 -2.72 -2.67
C LEU A 309 -17.41 -2.91 -1.58
N ALA A 310 -18.54 -2.19 -1.63
CA ALA A 310 -19.50 -2.19 -0.52
C ALA A 310 -20.01 -3.59 -0.12
N PRO A 311 -20.40 -4.49 -1.02
CA PRO A 311 -20.75 -5.86 -0.62
C PRO A 311 -19.60 -6.61 0.05
N LEU A 312 -18.37 -6.41 -0.45
CA LEU A 312 -17.18 -7.01 0.15
C LEU A 312 -16.90 -6.48 1.55
N LEU A 313 -17.13 -5.18 1.79
CA LEU A 313 -16.98 -4.57 3.11
C LEU A 313 -18.03 -5.08 4.09
N VAL A 314 -19.29 -5.21 3.67
CA VAL A 314 -20.36 -5.83 4.47
C VAL A 314 -20.00 -7.27 4.80
N ALA A 315 -19.60 -8.08 3.81
CA ALA A 315 -19.16 -9.45 4.04
C ALA A 315 -17.97 -9.47 5.02
N PHE A 316 -17.00 -8.57 4.84
CA PHE A 316 -15.83 -8.52 5.72
C PHE A 316 -16.23 -8.22 7.18
N ILE A 317 -17.10 -7.24 7.45
CA ILE A 317 -17.58 -6.91 8.80
C ILE A 317 -18.21 -8.14 9.45
N VAL A 318 -19.01 -8.90 8.70
CA VAL A 318 -19.72 -10.10 9.18
C VAL A 318 -18.77 -11.27 9.38
N PHE A 319 -17.81 -11.48 8.48
CA PHE A 319 -16.93 -12.65 8.52
C PHE A 319 -15.61 -12.44 9.29
N VAL A 320 -15.30 -11.21 9.75
CA VAL A 320 -14.08 -10.92 10.53
C VAL A 320 -13.86 -11.86 11.72
N PRO A 321 -14.88 -12.29 12.52
CA PRO A 321 -14.66 -13.21 13.63
C PRO A 321 -14.06 -14.56 13.19
N VAL A 322 -14.34 -15.00 11.98
CA VAL A 322 -13.79 -16.23 11.37
C VAL A 322 -12.50 -15.95 10.63
N LEU A 323 -12.47 -14.84 9.88
CA LEU A 323 -11.32 -14.48 9.05
C LEU A 323 -10.07 -14.14 9.89
N LEU A 324 -10.23 -13.49 11.03
CA LEU A 324 -9.10 -13.05 11.84
C LEU A 324 -8.29 -14.22 12.42
N PRO A 325 -8.88 -15.24 13.06
CA PRO A 325 -8.15 -16.44 13.46
C PRO A 325 -7.60 -17.24 12.26
N LEU A 326 -8.30 -17.22 11.13
CA LEU A 326 -7.85 -17.88 9.89
C LEU A 326 -6.60 -17.22 9.32
N LEU A 327 -6.55 -15.88 9.24
CA LEU A 327 -5.46 -15.12 8.67
C LEU A 327 -4.24 -15.00 9.59
N PHE A 328 -4.47 -14.93 10.90
CA PHE A 328 -3.43 -14.78 11.93
C PHE A 328 -3.50 -15.93 12.95
N SER A 329 -4.06 -15.69 14.12
CA SER A 329 -4.33 -16.70 15.16
C SER A 329 -5.39 -16.16 16.13
N SER A 330 -5.90 -17.04 17.03
CA SER A 330 -6.86 -16.63 18.07
C SER A 330 -6.32 -15.56 19.02
N LYS A 331 -4.99 -15.43 19.15
CA LYS A 331 -4.35 -14.37 19.95
C LYS A 331 -4.62 -12.97 19.44
N PHE A 332 -5.09 -12.82 18.19
CA PHE A 332 -5.44 -11.54 17.57
C PHE A 332 -6.92 -11.16 17.72
N LEU A 333 -7.74 -11.99 18.38
CA LEU A 333 -9.16 -11.67 18.62
C LEU A 333 -9.40 -10.33 19.34
N PRO A 334 -8.53 -9.83 20.23
CA PRO A 334 -8.71 -8.49 20.83
C PRO A 334 -8.87 -7.36 19.82
N VAL A 335 -8.36 -7.51 18.58
CA VAL A 335 -8.48 -6.49 17.54
C VAL A 335 -9.81 -6.55 16.75
N LEU A 336 -10.67 -7.53 17.06
CA LEU A 336 -11.91 -7.78 16.32
C LEU A 336 -12.81 -6.53 16.24
N ARG A 337 -13.14 -5.93 17.39
CA ARG A 337 -14.01 -4.74 17.46
C ARG A 337 -13.39 -3.52 16.79
N MET A 338 -12.06 -3.37 16.91
CA MET A 338 -11.31 -2.35 16.18
C MET A 338 -11.50 -2.51 14.66
N LEU A 339 -11.31 -3.73 14.14
CA LEU A 339 -11.45 -4.01 12.71
C LEU A 339 -12.87 -3.76 12.21
N GLN A 340 -13.89 -4.21 12.93
CA GLN A 340 -15.29 -4.05 12.53
C GLN A 340 -15.67 -2.58 12.33
N VAL A 341 -15.22 -1.68 13.20
CA VAL A 341 -15.49 -0.25 13.02
C VAL A 341 -14.55 0.37 11.98
N ALA A 342 -13.28 -0.01 11.96
CA ALA A 342 -12.30 0.58 11.04
C ALA A 342 -12.58 0.25 9.56
N VAL A 343 -13.24 -0.87 9.26
CA VAL A 343 -13.70 -1.21 7.89
C VAL A 343 -14.62 -0.14 7.31
N LEU A 344 -15.41 0.55 8.15
CA LEU A 344 -16.28 1.65 7.70
C LEU A 344 -15.47 2.80 7.08
N SER A 345 -14.21 2.98 7.47
CA SER A 345 -13.30 3.96 6.87
C SER A 345 -13.09 3.74 5.37
N LEU A 346 -13.17 2.49 4.90
CA LEU A 346 -12.95 2.15 3.50
C LEU A 346 -14.08 2.65 2.57
N TYR A 347 -15.28 2.90 3.12
CA TYR A 347 -16.32 3.59 2.36
C TYR A 347 -15.92 5.03 2.04
N ALA A 348 -15.38 5.75 3.02
CA ALA A 348 -14.86 7.10 2.80
C ALA A 348 -13.71 7.08 1.78
N ARG A 349 -12.78 6.11 1.91
CA ARG A 349 -11.65 5.95 0.99
C ARG A 349 -12.10 5.69 -0.46
N ALA A 350 -13.13 4.89 -0.67
CA ALA A 350 -13.69 4.66 -2.00
C ALA A 350 -14.27 5.92 -2.65
N LEU A 351 -14.61 6.93 -1.85
CA LEU A 351 -15.12 8.21 -2.30
C LEU A 351 -14.02 9.23 -2.58
N PHE A 352 -13.09 9.41 -1.64
CA PHE A 352 -12.10 10.48 -1.76
C PHE A 352 -10.95 10.12 -2.70
N LEU A 353 -10.52 8.86 -2.74
CA LEU A 353 -9.37 8.44 -3.53
C LEU A 353 -9.49 8.79 -5.03
N PRO A 354 -10.63 8.55 -5.74
CA PRO A 354 -10.77 9.00 -7.11
C PRO A 354 -10.75 10.53 -7.27
N VAL A 355 -11.13 11.29 -6.24
CA VAL A 355 -11.09 12.76 -6.25
C VAL A 355 -9.66 13.27 -6.12
N GLU A 356 -8.82 12.65 -5.30
CA GLU A 356 -7.40 13.01 -5.14
C GLU A 356 -6.60 12.89 -6.42
N TYR A 357 -6.94 11.92 -7.28
CA TYR A 357 -6.33 11.77 -8.60
C TYR A 357 -6.54 12.97 -9.53
N ILE A 358 -7.46 13.88 -9.20
CA ILE A 358 -7.65 15.14 -9.93
C ILE A 358 -6.36 15.97 -9.92
N SER A 359 -5.73 16.15 -8.76
CA SER A 359 -4.47 16.91 -8.64
C SER A 359 -3.34 16.26 -9.44
N LEU A 360 -3.22 14.94 -9.37
CA LEU A 360 -2.21 14.18 -10.11
C LEU A 360 -2.43 14.30 -11.63
N SER A 361 -3.68 14.19 -12.09
CA SER A 361 -4.03 14.32 -13.51
C SER A 361 -3.78 15.72 -14.05
N ARG A 362 -3.89 16.73 -13.19
CA ARG A 362 -3.63 18.15 -13.51
C ARG A 362 -2.22 18.61 -13.20
N LYS A 363 -1.35 17.71 -12.73
CA LYS A 363 0.05 18.02 -12.35
C LYS A 363 0.14 19.12 -11.27
N ASP A 364 -0.89 19.25 -10.45
CA ASP A 364 -0.93 20.20 -9.34
C ASP A 364 -0.31 19.56 -8.10
N SER A 365 1.03 19.55 -8.07
CA SER A 365 1.80 18.96 -6.97
C SER A 365 1.54 19.65 -5.63
N PHE A 366 1.27 20.96 -5.64
CA PHE A 366 0.99 21.70 -4.41
C PHE A 366 -0.32 21.22 -3.78
N ALA A 367 -1.38 21.11 -4.58
CA ALA A 367 -2.66 20.60 -4.12
C ALA A 367 -2.52 19.17 -3.55
N TYR A 368 -1.81 18.29 -4.27
CA TYR A 368 -1.57 16.92 -3.85
C TYR A 368 -0.83 16.86 -2.49
N ILE A 369 0.34 17.50 -2.38
CA ILE A 369 1.15 17.46 -1.15
C ILE A 369 0.41 18.08 0.03
N THR A 370 -0.32 19.17 -0.18
CA THR A 370 -1.07 19.83 0.91
C THR A 370 -2.16 18.92 1.47
N VAL A 371 -2.97 18.33 0.60
CA VAL A 371 -4.06 17.43 1.03
C VAL A 371 -3.48 16.19 1.69
N GLU A 372 -2.49 15.55 1.09
CA GLU A 372 -1.82 14.35 1.60
C GLU A 372 -1.20 14.60 2.99
N THR A 373 -0.48 15.73 3.16
CA THR A 373 0.12 16.10 4.46
C THR A 373 -0.94 16.27 5.54
N LEU A 374 -2.02 16.99 5.22
CA LEU A 374 -3.07 17.24 6.18
C LEU A 374 -3.82 15.95 6.55
N SER A 375 -4.05 15.07 5.58
CA SER A 375 -4.67 13.75 5.79
C SER A 375 -3.82 12.88 6.73
N TYR A 376 -2.50 12.85 6.56
CA TYR A 376 -1.63 12.09 7.45
C TYR A 376 -1.57 12.68 8.87
N VAL A 377 -1.58 14.00 9.02
CA VAL A 377 -1.66 14.66 10.35
C VAL A 377 -2.99 14.31 11.03
N MET A 378 -4.11 14.36 10.30
CA MET A 378 -5.42 13.97 10.80
C MET A 378 -5.47 12.50 11.22
N LEU A 379 -4.88 11.61 10.41
CA LEU A 379 -4.79 10.17 10.71
C LEU A 379 -4.01 9.94 12.01
N PHE A 380 -2.82 10.54 12.13
CA PHE A 380 -1.99 10.43 13.32
C PHE A 380 -2.73 10.91 14.56
N ALA A 381 -3.27 12.13 14.52
CA ALA A 381 -3.99 12.72 15.65
C ALA A 381 -5.21 11.87 16.05
N SER A 382 -6.02 11.44 15.08
CA SER A 382 -7.23 10.66 15.35
C SER A 382 -6.91 9.27 15.93
N VAL A 383 -5.84 8.61 15.47
CA VAL A 383 -5.42 7.31 16.02
C VAL A 383 -4.90 7.44 17.44
N VAL A 384 -4.06 8.45 17.72
CA VAL A 384 -3.49 8.69 19.05
C VAL A 384 -4.58 9.10 20.04
N ILE A 385 -5.44 10.05 19.68
CA ILE A 385 -6.58 10.46 20.51
C ILE A 385 -7.54 9.28 20.72
N GLY A 386 -7.85 8.55 19.66
CA GLY A 386 -8.71 7.38 19.73
C GLY A 386 -8.19 6.32 20.69
N TYR A 387 -6.88 6.04 20.65
CA TYR A 387 -6.26 5.11 21.59
C TYR A 387 -6.39 5.58 23.04
N ASN A 388 -6.14 6.84 23.33
CA ASN A 388 -6.27 7.40 24.68
C ASN A 388 -7.70 7.33 25.23
N LEU A 389 -8.71 7.45 24.35
CA LEU A 389 -10.12 7.45 24.76
C LEU A 389 -10.73 6.05 24.88
N GLY A 390 -10.27 5.09 24.10
CA GLY A 390 -10.94 3.78 24.03
C GLY A 390 -10.02 2.60 23.66
N GLY A 391 -8.71 2.72 23.89
CA GLY A 391 -7.73 1.67 23.62
C GLY A 391 -7.78 1.20 22.15
N LEU A 392 -7.67 -0.11 21.92
CA LEU A 392 -7.71 -0.68 20.58
C LEU A 392 -9.00 -0.34 19.81
N PHE A 393 -10.16 -0.40 20.47
CA PHE A 393 -11.42 0.01 19.82
C PHE A 393 -11.38 1.47 19.38
N GLY A 394 -10.86 2.35 20.24
CA GLY A 394 -10.71 3.76 19.96
C GLY A 394 -9.79 4.04 18.75
N ILE A 395 -8.76 3.20 18.49
CA ILE A 395 -7.96 3.28 17.27
C ILE A 395 -8.85 3.09 16.03
N GLY A 396 -9.72 2.07 16.05
CA GLY A 396 -10.63 1.79 14.93
C GLY A 396 -11.60 2.95 14.66
N VAL A 397 -12.14 3.54 15.73
CA VAL A 397 -12.97 4.75 15.64
C VAL A 397 -12.13 5.92 15.09
N GLY A 398 -10.91 6.12 15.60
CA GLY A 398 -10.00 7.15 15.13
C GLY A 398 -9.67 7.04 13.64
N MET A 399 -9.38 5.83 13.15
CA MET A 399 -9.17 5.58 11.71
C MET A 399 -10.42 5.92 10.88
N THR A 400 -11.59 5.59 11.40
CA THR A 400 -12.85 5.89 10.71
C THR A 400 -13.10 7.38 10.67
N VAL A 401 -12.93 8.08 11.80
CA VAL A 401 -13.07 9.54 11.88
C VAL A 401 -12.05 10.23 10.97
N ALA A 402 -10.78 9.79 10.96
CA ALA A 402 -9.74 10.33 10.09
C ALA A 402 -10.14 10.27 8.62
N ASN A 403 -10.56 9.09 8.12
CA ASN A 403 -10.93 8.93 6.72
C ASN A 403 -12.20 9.70 6.32
N PHE A 404 -13.19 9.82 7.22
CA PHE A 404 -14.36 10.67 6.96
C PHE A 404 -14.00 12.16 6.99
N SER A 405 -13.11 12.58 7.88
CA SER A 405 -12.59 13.95 7.91
C SER A 405 -11.76 14.25 6.66
N GLU A 406 -10.94 13.30 6.21
CA GLU A 406 -10.22 13.38 4.93
C GLU A 406 -11.18 13.51 3.75
N LEU A 407 -12.28 12.75 3.73
CA LEU A 407 -13.33 12.89 2.70
C LEU A 407 -13.88 14.33 2.68
N LEU A 408 -14.17 14.92 3.84
CA LEU A 408 -14.65 16.30 3.92
C LEU A 408 -13.60 17.30 3.44
N LEU A 409 -12.34 17.11 3.85
CA LEU A 409 -11.20 17.91 3.41
C LEU A 409 -11.04 17.87 1.90
N VAL A 410 -10.96 16.65 1.34
CA VAL A 410 -10.77 16.41 -0.10
C VAL A 410 -11.92 17.04 -0.89
N VAL A 411 -13.15 16.74 -0.52
CA VAL A 411 -14.32 17.27 -1.24
C VAL A 411 -14.37 18.80 -1.16
N GLY A 412 -14.15 19.38 0.03
CA GLY A 412 -14.14 20.83 0.22
C GLY A 412 -13.04 21.50 -0.61
N PHE A 413 -11.80 21.00 -0.51
CA PHE A 413 -10.65 21.54 -1.23
C PHE A 413 -10.81 21.42 -2.76
N TYR A 414 -11.19 20.25 -3.27
CA TYR A 414 -11.33 20.03 -4.71
C TYR A 414 -12.56 20.72 -5.30
N ARG A 415 -13.60 20.91 -4.50
CA ARG A 415 -14.75 21.76 -4.90
C ARG A 415 -14.33 23.22 -5.09
N ALA A 416 -13.56 23.76 -4.17
CA ALA A 416 -13.07 25.14 -4.24
C ALA A 416 -12.10 25.35 -5.40
N ARG A 417 -11.14 24.42 -5.58
CA ARG A 417 -10.04 24.59 -6.54
C ARG A 417 -10.37 24.12 -7.95
N PHE A 418 -11.10 23.01 -8.09
CA PHE A 418 -11.38 22.36 -9.37
C PHE A 418 -12.88 22.31 -9.71
N ARG A 419 -13.73 22.95 -8.90
CA ARG A 419 -15.19 22.96 -9.06
C ARG A 419 -15.80 21.54 -9.16
N TYR A 420 -15.16 20.58 -8.48
CA TYR A 420 -15.66 19.21 -8.41
C TYR A 420 -16.95 19.14 -7.59
N ALA A 421 -17.91 18.32 -8.03
CA ALA A 421 -19.12 18.04 -7.29
C ALA A 421 -19.59 16.58 -7.48
N PHE A 422 -20.08 15.99 -6.40
CA PHE A 422 -20.75 14.70 -6.48
C PHE A 422 -22.06 14.78 -7.28
N SER A 423 -22.30 13.78 -8.10
CA SER A 423 -23.61 13.64 -8.74
C SER A 423 -24.66 13.11 -7.77
N HIS A 424 -25.93 13.52 -7.91
CA HIS A 424 -27.02 13.00 -7.09
C HIS A 424 -27.15 11.47 -7.14
N LYS A 425 -26.77 10.84 -8.26
CA LYS A 425 -26.76 9.38 -8.40
C LYS A 425 -25.70 8.74 -7.49
N VAL A 426 -24.48 9.28 -7.47
CA VAL A 426 -23.41 8.80 -6.60
C VAL A 426 -23.82 8.93 -5.14
N VAL A 427 -24.32 10.10 -4.74
CA VAL A 427 -24.78 10.33 -3.36
C VAL A 427 -25.83 9.29 -2.95
N ARG A 428 -26.84 9.04 -3.79
CA ARG A 428 -27.88 8.03 -3.49
C ARG A 428 -27.30 6.62 -3.35
N ILE A 429 -26.42 6.19 -4.27
CA ILE A 429 -25.81 4.85 -4.23
C ILE A 429 -24.95 4.70 -2.98
N VAL A 430 -24.14 5.70 -2.70
CA VAL A 430 -23.25 5.72 -1.54
C VAL A 430 -24.05 5.68 -0.24
N SER A 431 -25.09 6.53 -0.10
CA SER A 431 -25.92 6.55 1.12
C SER A 431 -26.56 5.19 1.41
N VAL A 432 -27.08 4.50 0.38
CA VAL A 432 -27.67 3.16 0.53
C VAL A 432 -26.59 2.13 0.93
N GLN A 433 -25.43 2.16 0.31
CA GLN A 433 -24.37 1.19 0.60
C GLN A 433 -23.71 1.44 1.97
N VAL A 434 -23.49 2.69 2.33
CA VAL A 434 -23.01 3.06 3.67
C VAL A 434 -24.02 2.64 4.73
N LEU A 435 -25.32 2.80 4.47
CA LEU A 435 -26.37 2.32 5.39
C LEU A 435 -26.26 0.79 5.60
N PHE A 436 -26.07 0.00 4.54
CA PHE A 436 -25.84 -1.44 4.70
C PHE A 436 -24.59 -1.74 5.53
N GLY A 437 -23.50 -0.97 5.32
CA GLY A 437 -22.29 -1.10 6.14
C GLY A 437 -22.51 -0.78 7.63
N VAL A 438 -23.20 0.32 7.90
CA VAL A 438 -23.55 0.72 9.29
C VAL A 438 -24.49 -0.30 9.94
N LEU A 439 -25.48 -0.79 9.23
CA LEU A 439 -26.39 -1.84 9.73
C LEU A 439 -25.62 -3.15 9.98
N ALA A 440 -24.70 -3.53 9.09
CA ALA A 440 -23.86 -4.70 9.31
C ALA A 440 -22.97 -4.54 10.54
N TYR A 441 -22.43 -3.33 10.77
CA TYR A 441 -21.70 -3.04 11.99
C TYR A 441 -22.65 -3.09 13.21
N ALA A 442 -23.85 -2.55 13.15
CA ALA A 442 -24.82 -2.63 14.24
C ALA A 442 -25.18 -4.10 14.57
N CYS A 443 -25.25 -4.98 13.57
CA CYS A 443 -25.47 -6.42 13.82
C CYS A 443 -24.36 -7.07 14.66
N THR A 444 -23.14 -6.50 14.69
CA THR A 444 -22.04 -7.04 15.52
C THR A 444 -22.28 -6.90 17.02
N TRP A 445 -23.32 -6.19 17.44
CA TRP A 445 -23.74 -6.02 18.84
C TRP A 445 -24.83 -7.02 19.26
N ILE A 446 -25.25 -7.91 18.34
CA ILE A 446 -26.23 -8.96 18.64
C ILE A 446 -25.49 -10.11 19.29
N ASP A 447 -25.83 -10.43 20.55
CA ASP A 447 -25.19 -11.50 21.32
C ASP A 447 -25.60 -12.89 20.83
N ASN A 448 -26.81 -13.03 20.25
CA ASN A 448 -27.29 -14.31 19.73
C ASN A 448 -26.55 -14.68 18.42
N PRO A 449 -25.79 -15.79 18.38
CA PRO A 449 -25.05 -16.20 17.18
C PRO A 449 -25.93 -16.40 15.94
N LEU A 450 -27.14 -16.98 16.11
CA LEU A 450 -28.07 -17.17 14.98
C LEU A 450 -28.56 -15.82 14.45
N GLY A 451 -28.92 -14.90 15.35
CA GLY A 451 -29.32 -13.54 14.98
C GLY A 451 -28.20 -12.78 14.26
N TYR A 452 -26.97 -12.87 14.76
CA TYR A 452 -25.78 -12.28 14.13
C TYR A 452 -25.56 -12.76 12.69
N TRP A 453 -25.46 -14.09 12.50
CA TRP A 453 -25.20 -14.67 11.19
C TRP A 453 -26.35 -14.46 10.21
N ALA A 454 -27.61 -14.63 10.66
CA ALA A 454 -28.78 -14.45 9.80
C ALA A 454 -28.89 -13.00 9.31
N SER A 455 -28.83 -12.03 10.24
CA SER A 455 -28.91 -10.59 9.87
C SER A 455 -27.72 -10.15 8.99
N GLY A 456 -26.50 -10.59 9.32
CA GLY A 456 -25.30 -10.27 8.55
C GLY A 456 -25.35 -10.82 7.12
N LEU A 457 -25.75 -12.08 6.94
CA LEU A 457 -25.89 -12.70 5.61
C LEU A 457 -27.01 -12.04 4.78
N ILE A 458 -28.12 -11.68 5.41
CA ILE A 458 -29.21 -10.94 4.73
C ILE A 458 -28.69 -9.59 4.25
N LEU A 459 -28.00 -8.82 5.06
CA LEU A 459 -27.43 -7.53 4.68
C LEU A 459 -26.39 -7.65 3.57
N PHE A 460 -25.53 -8.67 3.64
CA PHE A 460 -24.59 -8.98 2.57
C PHE A 460 -25.35 -9.28 1.25
N ALA A 461 -26.35 -10.15 1.29
CA ALA A 461 -27.13 -10.49 0.11
C ALA A 461 -27.85 -9.26 -0.48
N LEU A 462 -28.45 -8.42 0.36
CA LEU A 462 -29.12 -7.19 -0.06
C LEU A 462 -28.14 -6.21 -0.71
N SER A 463 -26.97 -5.97 -0.09
CA SER A 463 -25.91 -5.10 -0.66
C SER A 463 -25.40 -5.66 -2.00
N ALA A 464 -25.17 -6.97 -2.09
CA ALA A 464 -24.72 -7.64 -3.30
C ALA A 464 -25.76 -7.57 -4.43
N ILE A 465 -27.04 -7.85 -4.13
CA ILE A 465 -28.14 -7.78 -5.09
C ILE A 465 -28.32 -6.34 -5.59
N PHE A 466 -28.27 -5.35 -4.69
CA PHE A 466 -28.35 -3.95 -5.06
C PHE A 466 -27.21 -3.55 -6.01
N SER A 467 -25.97 -3.91 -5.67
CA SER A 467 -24.80 -3.66 -6.51
C SER A 467 -24.89 -4.35 -7.86
N MET A 468 -25.24 -5.65 -7.90
CA MET A 468 -25.34 -6.41 -9.14
C MET A 468 -26.45 -5.87 -10.06
N ARG A 469 -27.60 -5.50 -9.51
CA ARG A 469 -28.70 -4.90 -10.31
C ARG A 469 -28.29 -3.59 -10.98
N LEU A 470 -27.57 -2.73 -10.24
CA LEU A 470 -27.10 -1.45 -10.80
C LEU A 470 -25.97 -1.64 -11.81
N LEU A 471 -25.03 -2.54 -11.56
CA LEU A 471 -23.95 -2.86 -12.47
C LEU A 471 -24.48 -3.50 -13.77
N ARG A 472 -25.46 -4.41 -13.70
CA ARG A 472 -26.09 -5.03 -14.87
C ARG A 472 -26.81 -4.02 -15.76
N LYS A 473 -27.52 -3.03 -15.16
CA LYS A 473 -28.17 -1.96 -15.92
C LYS A 473 -27.22 -1.04 -16.68
N LYS A 474 -25.94 -1.01 -16.29
CA LYS A 474 -24.94 -0.09 -16.85
C LYS A 474 -23.85 -0.79 -17.67
N SER A 475 -23.82 -2.09 -17.67
CA SER A 475 -22.75 -2.87 -18.26
C SER A 475 -23.16 -3.45 -19.60
N ASP A 476 -22.89 -2.71 -20.68
CA ASP A 476 -22.72 -3.28 -22.03
C ASP A 476 -21.61 -4.34 -22.08
N ILE A 477 -20.79 -4.42 -21.03
CA ILE A 477 -19.68 -5.39 -20.89
C ILE A 477 -20.19 -6.83 -20.79
N ILE A 478 -21.33 -7.06 -20.13
CA ILE A 478 -21.92 -8.39 -20.01
C ILE A 478 -22.52 -8.84 -21.36
N GLU A 479 -23.07 -7.91 -22.13
CA GLU A 479 -23.47 -8.21 -23.52
C GLU A 479 -22.25 -8.52 -24.41
N GLY A 480 -21.18 -7.77 -24.27
CA GLY A 480 -19.91 -8.03 -24.98
C GLY A 480 -19.28 -9.40 -24.61
N LEU A 481 -19.32 -9.79 -23.35
CA LEU A 481 -18.90 -11.10 -22.89
C LEU A 481 -19.88 -12.20 -23.36
N ARG A 482 -21.19 -11.99 -23.25
CA ARG A 482 -22.20 -12.96 -23.74
C ARG A 482 -22.12 -13.20 -25.24
N ARG A 483 -21.80 -12.17 -26.05
CA ARG A 483 -21.54 -12.31 -27.49
C ARG A 483 -20.26 -13.06 -27.82
N ARG A 484 -19.22 -12.98 -26.95
CA ARG A 484 -17.96 -13.74 -27.11
C ARG A 484 -18.05 -15.21 -26.68
N PHE A 485 -18.89 -15.56 -25.70
CA PHE A 485 -19.13 -16.94 -25.29
C PHE A 485 -20.23 -17.65 -26.10
N LYS A 486 -20.94 -16.95 -27.01
CA LYS A 486 -21.88 -17.52 -27.95
C LYS A 486 -21.29 -17.73 -29.38
N ARG A 487 -20.05 -17.40 -29.57
CA ARG A 487 -19.23 -17.78 -30.72
C ARG A 487 -18.13 -18.76 -30.28
#